data_8ee3c53f76931f67652a2ebd003d00d7
#
_entry.id   8ee3c53f76931f67652a2ebd003d00d7
#
_cell.length_a   1.000
_cell.length_b   1.000
_cell.length_c   1.000
_cell.angle_alpha   90.00
_cell.angle_beta   90.00
_cell.angle_gamma   90.00
#
_symmetry.space_group_name_H-M   'P 1'
#
loop_
_entity.id
_entity.type
_entity.pdbx_description
1 polymer ?
#
loop_
_entity_poly.entity_id
_entity_poly.type
_entity_poly.pdbx_seq_one_letter_code
_entity_poly.pdbx_strand_id
1 'polypeptide(L)'
;NNDPKTLVQAAAIETLGKLTDPELKSIFEKGLASDSYTVIGKSLVGMYYIDKQLAVKKSKELPVEVKNIIATPLTRIYIEEKDDSEMDFVANNVLAGMYLNNNPKIQEIYKNAYEQIAVSNNTKAIQNLVKDIVAKGKQYKQYNFDQIGISLLRQLVQKQKTANLSNKYKNIEIIREGIAELIQ
;
A
#
# COMPACT_ATOMS: atom_id res chain seq x y z
N ASN A 1 -12.71 14.46 8.71
CA ASN A 1 -13.38 14.99 9.90
C ASN A 1 -12.40 14.94 11.07
N ASN A 2 -11.94 16.12 11.52
CA ASN A 2 -11.10 16.27 12.72
C ASN A 2 -11.96 16.55 13.96
N ASP A 3 -13.12 15.93 14.06
CA ASP A 3 -13.95 16.03 15.26
C ASP A 3 -13.19 15.41 16.45
N PRO A 4 -13.00 16.15 17.55
CA PRO A 4 -12.29 15.65 18.74
C PRO A 4 -12.86 14.33 19.27
N LYS A 5 -14.17 14.15 19.20
CA LYS A 5 -14.86 12.92 19.61
C LYS A 5 -14.41 11.71 18.79
N THR A 6 -14.30 11.89 17.49
CA THR A 6 -13.83 10.87 16.54
C THR A 6 -12.36 10.53 16.75
N LEU A 7 -11.51 11.53 17.03
CA LEU A 7 -10.09 11.31 17.31
C LEU A 7 -9.88 10.53 18.61
N VAL A 8 -10.66 10.85 19.67
CA VAL A 8 -10.63 10.10 20.94
C VAL A 8 -11.09 8.66 20.73
N GLN A 9 -12.15 8.45 19.96
CA GLN A 9 -12.64 7.11 19.63
C GLN A 9 -11.59 6.31 18.86
N ALA A 10 -10.95 6.90 17.84
CA ALA A 10 -9.91 6.26 17.06
C ALA A 10 -8.68 5.89 17.93
N ALA A 11 -8.27 6.76 18.86
CA ALA A 11 -7.17 6.51 19.78
C ALA A 11 -7.50 5.37 20.77
N ALA A 12 -8.75 5.32 21.28
CA ALA A 12 -9.22 4.24 22.13
C ALA A 12 -9.19 2.90 21.38
N ILE A 13 -9.72 2.85 20.15
CA ILE A 13 -9.71 1.66 19.30
C ILE A 13 -8.28 1.19 19.00
N GLU A 14 -7.35 2.11 18.70
CA GLU A 14 -5.95 1.77 18.50
C GLU A 14 -5.32 1.15 19.76
N THR A 15 -5.65 1.69 20.92
CA THR A 15 -5.15 1.17 22.20
C THR A 15 -5.69 -0.23 22.48
N LEU A 16 -6.99 -0.43 22.27
CA LEU A 16 -7.65 -1.74 22.41
C LEU A 16 -7.04 -2.78 21.45
N GLY A 17 -6.71 -2.39 20.21
CA GLY A 17 -6.07 -3.29 19.24
C GLY A 17 -4.73 -3.86 19.72
N LYS A 18 -3.99 -3.12 20.55
CA LYS A 18 -2.71 -3.58 21.11
C LYS A 18 -2.87 -4.66 22.20
N LEU A 19 -4.06 -4.81 22.75
CA LEU A 19 -4.35 -5.84 23.77
C LEU A 19 -4.47 -7.25 23.16
N THR A 20 -4.72 -7.34 21.86
CA THR A 20 -4.88 -8.60 21.10
C THR A 20 -5.92 -9.55 21.72
N ASP A 21 -6.93 -9.00 22.39
CA ASP A 21 -7.97 -9.75 23.07
C ASP A 21 -9.12 -10.09 22.11
N PRO A 22 -9.43 -11.38 21.87
CA PRO A 22 -10.51 -11.80 21.00
C PRO A 22 -11.91 -11.28 21.41
N GLU A 23 -12.14 -11.00 22.69
CA GLU A 23 -13.41 -10.46 23.18
C GLU A 23 -13.71 -9.05 22.62
N LEU A 24 -12.67 -8.33 22.20
CA LEU A 24 -12.80 -6.99 21.60
C LEU A 24 -13.28 -7.02 20.13
N LYS A 25 -13.43 -8.19 19.51
CA LYS A 25 -13.82 -8.35 18.11
C LYS A 25 -15.05 -7.52 17.75
N SER A 26 -16.11 -7.56 18.59
CA SER A 26 -17.34 -6.81 18.34
C SER A 26 -17.16 -5.29 18.32
N ILE A 27 -16.16 -4.76 19.03
CA ILE A 27 -15.81 -3.34 19.04
C ILE A 27 -15.20 -2.94 17.69
N PHE A 28 -14.31 -3.76 17.15
CA PHE A 28 -13.70 -3.51 15.85
C PHE A 28 -14.72 -3.67 14.71
N GLU A 29 -15.63 -4.65 14.78
CA GLU A 29 -16.71 -4.80 13.81
C GLU A 29 -17.61 -3.55 13.77
N LYS A 30 -17.99 -3.01 14.93
CA LYS A 30 -18.74 -1.73 15.01
C LYS A 30 -17.94 -0.56 14.46
N GLY A 31 -16.65 -0.51 14.71
CA GLY A 31 -15.78 0.55 14.20
C GLY A 31 -15.61 0.51 12.69
N LEU A 32 -15.69 -0.65 12.05
CA LEU A 32 -15.70 -0.78 10.59
C LEU A 32 -16.95 -0.19 9.93
N ALA A 33 -18.06 -0.07 10.65
CA ALA A 33 -19.30 0.56 10.20
C ALA A 33 -19.37 2.07 10.54
N SER A 34 -18.27 2.68 10.98
CA SER A 34 -18.21 4.11 11.32
C SER A 34 -18.21 4.99 10.08
N ASP A 35 -18.77 6.19 10.18
CA ASP A 35 -18.65 7.25 9.16
C ASP A 35 -17.25 7.90 9.14
N SER A 36 -16.39 7.56 10.09
CA SER A 36 -15.03 8.09 10.18
C SER A 36 -14.00 7.13 9.61
N TYR A 37 -13.33 7.53 8.54
CA TYR A 37 -12.23 6.76 7.93
C TYR A 37 -11.09 6.44 8.93
N THR A 38 -10.80 7.35 9.85
CA THR A 38 -9.80 7.12 10.90
C THR A 38 -10.23 5.98 11.83
N VAL A 39 -11.49 5.96 12.24
CA VAL A 39 -12.06 4.88 13.06
C VAL A 39 -12.05 3.56 12.28
N ILE A 40 -12.47 3.57 11.01
CA ILE A 40 -12.45 2.38 10.15
C ILE A 40 -11.02 1.81 10.06
N GLY A 41 -10.04 2.64 9.74
CA GLY A 41 -8.64 2.22 9.60
C GLY A 41 -8.06 1.63 10.90
N LYS A 42 -8.34 2.27 12.06
CA LYS A 42 -7.89 1.75 13.37
C LYS A 42 -8.60 0.45 13.75
N SER A 43 -9.89 0.33 13.45
CA SER A 43 -10.67 -0.88 13.70
C SER A 43 -10.19 -2.05 12.84
N LEU A 44 -9.85 -1.81 11.58
CA LEU A 44 -9.29 -2.82 10.70
C LEU A 44 -7.96 -3.36 11.22
N VAL A 45 -7.06 -2.47 11.66
CA VAL A 45 -5.78 -2.87 12.27
C VAL A 45 -6.00 -3.64 13.57
N GLY A 46 -6.92 -3.19 14.44
CA GLY A 46 -7.26 -3.91 15.67
C GLY A 46 -7.81 -5.31 15.38
N MET A 47 -8.72 -5.41 14.40
CA MET A 47 -9.24 -6.71 13.96
C MET A 47 -8.14 -7.60 13.39
N TYR A 48 -7.19 -7.06 12.63
CA TYR A 48 -6.08 -7.81 12.06
C TYR A 48 -5.20 -8.48 13.13
N TYR A 49 -5.04 -7.85 14.30
CA TYR A 49 -4.27 -8.46 15.39
C TYR A 49 -4.98 -9.64 16.06
N ILE A 50 -6.31 -9.73 16.01
CA ILE A 50 -7.07 -10.80 16.66
C ILE A 50 -7.64 -11.83 15.69
N ASP A 51 -7.96 -11.43 14.46
CA ASP A 51 -8.53 -12.29 13.43
C ASP A 51 -8.09 -11.81 12.03
N LYS A 52 -6.90 -12.24 11.61
CA LYS A 52 -6.28 -11.84 10.35
C LYS A 52 -7.16 -12.14 9.13
N GLN A 53 -7.74 -13.34 9.09
CA GLN A 53 -8.55 -13.77 7.95
C GLN A 53 -9.80 -12.91 7.81
N LEU A 54 -10.47 -12.61 8.93
CA LEU A 54 -11.63 -11.73 8.90
C LEU A 54 -11.25 -10.31 8.52
N ALA A 55 -10.14 -9.78 9.03
CA ALA A 55 -9.66 -8.45 8.67
C ALA A 55 -9.35 -8.32 7.18
N VAL A 56 -8.66 -9.30 6.58
CA VAL A 56 -8.40 -9.35 5.13
C VAL A 56 -9.71 -9.42 4.35
N LYS A 57 -10.65 -10.29 4.75
CA LYS A 57 -11.96 -10.37 4.11
C LYS A 57 -12.68 -9.02 4.16
N LYS A 58 -12.77 -8.41 5.36
CA LYS A 58 -13.44 -7.11 5.55
C LYS A 58 -12.76 -5.97 4.80
N SER A 59 -11.45 -5.97 4.70
CA SER A 59 -10.70 -4.96 3.94
C SER A 59 -11.07 -4.99 2.44
N LYS A 60 -11.29 -6.18 1.87
CA LYS A 60 -11.70 -6.35 0.46
C LYS A 60 -13.14 -5.89 0.19
N GLU A 61 -14.00 -5.98 1.20
CA GLU A 61 -15.41 -5.55 1.12
C GLU A 61 -15.58 -4.00 1.20
N LEU A 62 -14.53 -3.26 1.60
CA LEU A 62 -14.60 -1.81 1.73
C LEU A 62 -14.79 -1.13 0.35
N PRO A 63 -15.60 -0.04 0.30
CA PRO A 63 -15.70 0.79 -0.90
C PRO A 63 -14.33 1.35 -1.33
N VAL A 64 -14.16 1.58 -2.64
CA VAL A 64 -12.88 2.06 -3.21
C VAL A 64 -12.46 3.39 -2.60
N GLU A 65 -13.40 4.30 -2.36
CA GLU A 65 -13.15 5.60 -1.74
C GLU A 65 -12.58 5.45 -0.33
N VAL A 66 -13.14 4.52 0.46
CA VAL A 66 -12.64 4.20 1.81
C VAL A 66 -11.23 3.61 1.73
N LYS A 67 -11.02 2.62 0.84
CA LYS A 67 -9.70 2.00 0.62
C LYS A 67 -8.63 3.04 0.33
N ASN A 68 -8.92 4.01 -0.54
CA ASN A 68 -7.96 5.05 -0.92
C ASN A 68 -7.57 5.94 0.26
N ILE A 69 -8.50 6.26 1.15
CA ILE A 69 -8.24 7.12 2.32
C ILE A 69 -7.45 6.36 3.40
N ILE A 70 -7.73 5.07 3.60
CA ILE A 70 -7.02 4.23 4.56
C ILE A 70 -5.94 3.35 3.88
N ALA A 71 -5.32 3.84 2.81
CA ALA A 71 -4.39 3.06 2.00
C ALA A 71 -3.21 2.49 2.81
N THR A 72 -2.67 3.25 3.77
CA THR A 72 -1.51 2.79 4.56
C THR A 72 -1.79 1.53 5.41
N PRO A 73 -2.83 1.47 6.25
CA PRO A 73 -3.15 0.25 6.97
C PRO A 73 -3.49 -0.92 6.05
N LEU A 74 -4.15 -0.68 4.92
CA LEU A 74 -4.44 -1.72 3.93
C LEU A 74 -3.16 -2.26 3.29
N THR A 75 -2.27 -1.38 2.84
CA THR A 75 -0.97 -1.77 2.28
C THR A 75 -0.21 -2.66 3.26
N ARG A 76 -0.14 -2.26 4.53
CA ARG A 76 0.51 -3.08 5.56
C ARG A 76 -0.09 -4.48 5.65
N ILE A 77 -1.42 -4.58 5.76
CA ILE A 77 -2.12 -5.86 5.85
C ILE A 77 -1.82 -6.74 4.63
N TYR A 78 -1.96 -6.20 3.42
CA TYR A 78 -1.79 -6.96 2.19
C TYR A 78 -0.35 -7.43 1.96
N ILE A 79 0.67 -6.63 2.33
CA ILE A 79 2.07 -7.06 2.24
C ILE A 79 2.44 -8.09 3.32
N GLU A 80 1.92 -7.98 4.55
CA GLU A 80 2.14 -8.95 5.61
C GLU A 80 1.51 -10.31 5.28
N GLU A 81 0.31 -10.31 4.66
CA GLU A 81 -0.38 -11.52 4.21
C GLU A 81 0.07 -12.03 2.83
N LYS A 82 0.97 -11.29 2.14
CA LYS A 82 1.41 -11.59 0.77
C LYS A 82 0.24 -11.77 -0.20
N ASP A 83 -0.79 -10.95 -0.06
CA ASP A 83 -2.02 -11.02 -0.85
C ASP A 83 -1.80 -10.45 -2.25
N ASP A 84 -1.40 -11.31 -3.18
CA ASP A 84 -1.12 -10.93 -4.56
C ASP A 84 -2.35 -10.33 -5.28
N SER A 85 -3.57 -10.67 -4.86
CA SER A 85 -4.80 -10.13 -5.45
C SER A 85 -5.00 -8.63 -5.20
N GLU A 86 -4.41 -8.07 -4.15
CA GLU A 86 -4.50 -6.65 -3.78
C GLU A 86 -3.24 -5.85 -4.14
N MET A 87 -2.23 -6.48 -4.73
CA MET A 87 -1.00 -5.78 -5.12
C MET A 87 -1.22 -4.70 -6.17
N ASP A 88 -2.26 -4.81 -6.99
CA ASP A 88 -2.67 -3.77 -7.92
C ASP A 88 -3.05 -2.46 -7.21
N PHE A 89 -3.79 -2.58 -6.10
CA PHE A 89 -4.17 -1.45 -5.24
C PHE A 89 -2.94 -0.87 -4.55
N VAL A 90 -2.10 -1.73 -3.96
CA VAL A 90 -0.88 -1.33 -3.25
C VAL A 90 0.05 -0.54 -4.16
N ALA A 91 0.24 -1.00 -5.40
CA ALA A 91 1.15 -0.41 -6.38
C ALA A 91 0.88 1.08 -6.67
N ASN A 92 -0.39 1.52 -6.62
CA ASN A 92 -0.79 2.91 -6.88
C ASN A 92 -0.36 3.91 -5.79
N ASN A 93 0.09 3.42 -4.63
CA ASN A 93 0.42 4.25 -3.46
C ASN A 93 1.90 4.20 -3.07
N VAL A 94 2.71 3.38 -3.74
CA VAL A 94 4.08 3.07 -3.31
C VAL A 94 4.98 4.30 -3.31
N LEU A 95 5.06 5.03 -4.41
CA LEU A 95 6.00 6.14 -4.53
C LEU A 95 5.66 7.29 -3.56
N ALA A 96 4.37 7.62 -3.44
CA ALA A 96 3.91 8.64 -2.51
C ALA A 96 4.22 8.25 -1.05
N GLY A 97 3.98 7.00 -0.70
CA GLY A 97 4.27 6.49 0.63
C GLY A 97 5.76 6.47 0.97
N MET A 98 6.63 6.14 0.00
CA MET A 98 8.09 6.08 0.19
C MET A 98 8.75 7.46 0.31
N TYR A 99 8.31 8.43 -0.50
CA TYR A 99 9.07 9.68 -0.68
C TYR A 99 8.30 10.95 -0.29
N LEU A 100 6.97 10.93 -0.29
CA LEU A 100 6.15 12.09 0.05
C LEU A 100 5.57 12.03 1.47
N ASN A 101 5.82 10.96 2.20
CA ASN A 101 5.40 10.81 3.59
C ASN A 101 6.55 11.13 4.54
N ASN A 102 6.27 11.93 5.58
CA ASN A 102 7.30 12.34 6.55
C ASN A 102 7.45 11.34 7.73
N ASN A 103 6.66 10.26 7.76
CA ASN A 103 6.73 9.25 8.82
C ASN A 103 7.60 8.05 8.37
N PRO A 104 8.77 7.83 9.00
CA PRO A 104 9.68 6.73 8.61
C PRO A 104 9.04 5.34 8.67
N LYS A 105 8.11 5.10 9.60
CA LYS A 105 7.40 3.82 9.69
C LYS A 105 6.47 3.59 8.49
N ILE A 106 5.86 4.66 7.98
CA ILE A 106 5.03 4.59 6.77
C ILE A 106 5.91 4.39 5.55
N GLN A 107 7.02 5.11 5.45
CA GLN A 107 7.99 4.92 4.36
C GLN A 107 8.47 3.46 4.29
N GLU A 108 8.76 2.84 5.43
CA GLU A 108 9.20 1.44 5.50
C GLU A 108 8.12 0.46 5.00
N ILE A 109 6.83 0.68 5.34
CA ILE A 109 5.72 -0.11 4.83
C ILE A 109 5.71 -0.08 3.29
N TYR A 110 5.82 1.10 2.69
CA TYR A 110 5.77 1.23 1.23
C TYR A 110 7.05 0.77 0.53
N LYS A 111 8.20 0.86 1.20
CA LYS A 111 9.44 0.23 0.71
C LYS A 111 9.29 -1.29 0.65
N ASN A 112 8.73 -1.92 1.68
CA ASN A 112 8.46 -3.34 1.69
C ASN A 112 7.43 -3.72 0.62
N ALA A 113 6.44 -2.88 0.35
CA ALA A 113 5.49 -3.06 -0.75
C ALA A 113 6.19 -3.03 -2.12
N TYR A 114 7.07 -2.05 -2.34
CA TYR A 114 7.90 -2.01 -3.55
C TYR A 114 8.71 -3.30 -3.74
N GLU A 115 9.36 -3.77 -2.68
CA GLU A 115 10.18 -4.98 -2.72
C GLU A 115 9.36 -6.24 -3.09
N GLN A 116 8.16 -6.38 -2.55
CA GLN A 116 7.28 -7.50 -2.89
C GLN A 116 6.77 -7.43 -4.33
N ILE A 117 6.30 -6.25 -4.77
CA ILE A 117 5.84 -6.07 -6.15
C ILE A 117 6.99 -6.33 -7.12
N ALA A 118 8.21 -5.90 -6.79
CA ALA A 118 9.39 -6.04 -7.64
C ALA A 118 9.76 -7.49 -7.98
N VAL A 119 9.34 -8.45 -7.16
CA VAL A 119 9.58 -9.88 -7.37
C VAL A 119 8.29 -10.69 -7.57
N SER A 120 7.18 -10.01 -7.89
CA SER A 120 5.90 -10.68 -8.14
C SER A 120 5.69 -11.04 -9.61
N ASN A 121 4.83 -12.04 -9.86
CA ASN A 121 4.34 -12.36 -11.20
C ASN A 121 3.14 -11.47 -11.62
N ASN A 122 2.65 -10.59 -10.74
CA ASN A 122 1.49 -9.76 -11.01
C ASN A 122 1.86 -8.61 -11.97
N THR A 123 1.67 -8.86 -13.28
CA THR A 123 1.97 -7.88 -14.34
C THR A 123 1.19 -6.59 -14.17
N LYS A 124 -0.04 -6.66 -13.65
CA LYS A 124 -0.88 -5.48 -13.46
C LYS A 124 -0.35 -4.60 -12.32
N ALA A 125 0.11 -5.21 -11.22
CA ALA A 125 0.80 -4.46 -10.15
C ALA A 125 2.08 -3.78 -10.67
N ILE A 126 2.87 -4.48 -11.50
CA ILE A 126 4.05 -3.87 -12.16
C ILE A 126 3.63 -2.70 -13.05
N GLN A 127 2.60 -2.84 -13.88
CA GLN A 127 2.09 -1.75 -14.72
C GLN A 127 1.66 -0.54 -13.91
N ASN A 128 0.92 -0.75 -12.82
CA ASN A 128 0.45 0.33 -11.95
C ASN A 128 1.63 1.03 -11.26
N LEU A 129 2.59 0.26 -10.76
CA LEU A 129 3.80 0.81 -10.13
C LEU A 129 4.61 1.65 -11.14
N VAL A 130 4.82 1.16 -12.36
CA VAL A 130 5.52 1.90 -13.43
C VAL A 130 4.78 3.19 -13.77
N LYS A 131 3.45 3.14 -13.94
CA LYS A 131 2.62 4.33 -14.21
C LYS A 131 2.73 5.37 -13.10
N ASP A 132 2.67 4.95 -11.84
CA ASP A 132 2.81 5.86 -10.69
C ASP A 132 4.19 6.51 -10.66
N ILE A 133 5.25 5.73 -10.85
CA ILE A 133 6.64 6.23 -10.90
C ILE A 133 6.83 7.23 -12.03
N VAL A 134 6.33 6.93 -13.24
CA VAL A 134 6.43 7.82 -14.41
C VAL A 134 5.64 9.11 -14.17
N ALA A 135 4.40 9.01 -13.70
CA ALA A 135 3.55 10.17 -13.43
C ALA A 135 4.18 11.11 -12.40
N LYS A 136 4.66 10.56 -11.27
CA LYS A 136 5.32 11.33 -10.22
C LYS A 136 6.67 11.88 -10.65
N GLY A 137 7.45 11.12 -11.42
CA GLY A 137 8.71 11.56 -12.01
C GLY A 137 8.52 12.79 -12.89
N LYS A 138 7.52 12.78 -13.77
CA LYS A 138 7.17 13.94 -14.63
C LYS A 138 6.61 15.10 -13.80
N GLN A 139 5.69 14.84 -12.87
CA GLN A 139 5.05 15.87 -12.04
C GLN A 139 6.05 16.65 -11.18
N TYR A 140 7.05 15.97 -10.63
CA TYR A 140 8.02 16.53 -9.70
C TYR A 140 9.44 16.61 -10.28
N LYS A 141 9.57 16.73 -11.61
CA LYS A 141 10.85 16.78 -12.34
C LYS A 141 11.77 17.88 -11.80
N GLN A 142 11.23 19.03 -11.41
CA GLN A 142 11.99 20.14 -10.80
C GLN A 142 12.71 19.76 -9.47
N TYR A 143 12.30 18.67 -8.83
CA TYR A 143 12.92 18.11 -7.62
C TYR A 143 13.71 16.83 -7.90
N ASN A 144 14.10 16.59 -9.16
CA ASN A 144 14.82 15.40 -9.62
C ASN A 144 14.08 14.07 -9.41
N PHE A 145 12.76 14.09 -9.31
CA PHE A 145 11.97 12.86 -9.17
C PHE A 145 12.00 11.98 -10.42
N ASP A 146 12.27 12.53 -11.60
CA ASP A 146 12.54 11.77 -12.82
C ASP A 146 13.79 10.87 -12.65
N GLN A 147 14.87 11.38 -12.08
CA GLN A 147 16.09 10.61 -11.81
C GLN A 147 15.86 9.53 -10.75
N ILE A 148 15.10 9.85 -9.71
CA ILE A 148 14.68 8.88 -8.69
C ILE A 148 13.83 7.78 -9.36
N GLY A 149 12.87 8.15 -10.19
CA GLY A 149 12.02 7.23 -10.93
C GLY A 149 12.83 6.29 -11.84
N ILE A 150 13.75 6.83 -12.63
CA ILE A 150 14.65 6.05 -13.48
C ILE A 150 15.47 5.05 -12.65
N SER A 151 16.01 5.49 -11.51
CA SER A 151 16.77 4.61 -10.60
C SER A 151 15.92 3.46 -10.08
N LEU A 152 14.70 3.75 -9.59
CA LEU A 152 13.76 2.72 -9.12
C LEU A 152 13.37 1.73 -10.22
N LEU A 153 13.06 2.22 -11.42
CA LEU A 153 12.71 1.36 -12.55
C LEU A 153 13.89 0.48 -12.98
N ARG A 154 15.12 0.98 -12.97
CA ARG A 154 16.33 0.16 -13.22
C ARG A 154 16.51 -0.93 -12.17
N GLN A 155 16.31 -0.63 -10.89
CA GLN A 155 16.34 -1.63 -9.81
C GLN A 155 15.24 -2.68 -10.03
N LEU A 156 14.04 -2.26 -10.42
CA LEU A 156 12.92 -3.15 -10.72
C LEU A 156 13.26 -4.12 -11.85
N VAL A 157 13.92 -3.68 -12.93
CA VAL A 157 14.43 -4.54 -14.01
C VAL A 157 15.39 -5.59 -13.44
N GLN A 158 16.33 -5.21 -12.58
CA GLN A 158 17.31 -6.18 -12.02
C GLN A 158 16.61 -7.22 -11.15
N LYS A 159 15.66 -6.82 -10.30
CA LYS A 159 14.90 -7.73 -9.45
C LYS A 159 14.07 -8.72 -10.28
N GLN A 160 13.41 -8.25 -11.34
CA GLN A 160 12.66 -9.11 -12.27
C GLN A 160 13.58 -10.11 -13.00
N LYS A 161 14.81 -9.70 -13.37
CA LYS A 161 15.78 -10.60 -14.04
C LYS A 161 16.25 -11.71 -13.11
N THR A 162 16.51 -11.42 -11.85
CA THR A 162 17.07 -12.37 -10.88
C THR A 162 16.03 -13.29 -10.26
N ALA A 163 14.76 -12.87 -10.23
CA ALA A 163 13.67 -13.69 -9.70
C ALA A 163 13.23 -14.76 -10.72
N ASN A 164 12.82 -15.91 -10.19
CA ASN A 164 12.27 -17.00 -11.01
C ASN A 164 10.78 -16.77 -11.28
N LEU A 165 10.48 -15.92 -12.26
CA LEU A 165 9.15 -15.44 -12.59
C LEU A 165 8.75 -15.86 -14.00
N SER A 166 7.51 -16.31 -14.17
CA SER A 166 6.95 -16.68 -15.49
C SER A 166 6.73 -15.47 -16.40
N ASN A 167 6.32 -14.34 -15.82
CA ASN A 167 6.00 -13.11 -16.55
C ASN A 167 7.16 -12.11 -16.67
N LYS A 168 8.38 -12.48 -16.27
CA LYS A 168 9.52 -11.55 -16.18
C LYS A 168 9.81 -10.78 -17.44
N TYR A 169 9.77 -11.40 -18.61
CA TYR A 169 10.09 -10.73 -19.89
C TYR A 169 9.06 -9.64 -20.21
N LYS A 170 7.76 -9.95 -20.05
CA LYS A 170 6.69 -8.99 -20.23
C LYS A 170 6.80 -7.82 -19.24
N ASN A 171 7.07 -8.14 -17.98
CA ASN A 171 7.25 -7.12 -16.93
C ASN A 171 8.46 -6.23 -17.23
N ILE A 172 9.59 -6.78 -17.67
CA ILE A 172 10.79 -6.01 -18.03
C ILE A 172 10.52 -5.07 -19.21
N GLU A 173 9.74 -5.49 -20.20
CA GLU A 173 9.35 -4.62 -21.31
C GLU A 173 8.58 -3.41 -20.84
N ILE A 174 7.52 -3.61 -20.04
CA ILE A 174 6.72 -2.54 -19.42
C ILE A 174 7.61 -1.56 -18.63
N ILE A 175 8.55 -2.09 -17.84
CA ILE A 175 9.45 -1.25 -17.04
C ILE A 175 10.39 -0.42 -17.93
N ARG A 176 10.90 -0.99 -19.03
CA ARG A 176 11.77 -0.29 -19.97
C ARG A 176 11.04 0.82 -20.71
N GLU A 177 9.78 0.60 -21.07
CA GLU A 177 8.92 1.65 -21.64
C GLU A 177 8.79 2.84 -20.67
N GLY A 178 8.53 2.56 -19.39
CA GLY A 178 8.48 3.60 -18.34
C GLY A 178 9.80 4.35 -18.17
N ILE A 179 10.95 3.67 -18.28
CA ILE A 179 12.27 4.35 -18.28
C ILE A 179 12.39 5.28 -19.49
N ALA A 180 12.03 4.81 -20.68
CA ALA A 180 12.10 5.62 -21.90
C ALA A 180 11.23 6.87 -21.81
N GLU A 181 10.04 6.77 -21.21
CA GLU A 181 9.15 7.92 -20.98
C GLU A 181 9.71 8.97 -20.01
N LEU A 182 10.57 8.59 -19.05
CA LEU A 182 11.19 9.53 -18.11
C LEU A 182 12.45 10.20 -18.66
N ILE A 183 13.08 9.61 -19.69
CA ILE A 183 14.29 10.16 -20.34
C ILE A 183 13.93 11.24 -21.38
N GLN A 184 12.72 11.20 -21.92
CA GLN A 184 12.20 12.22 -22.85
C GLN A 184 11.88 13.53 -22.10
#